data_640831540b247cbcd36dd7e64ae25092
#
_entry.id   640831540b247cbcd36dd7e64ae25092
#
_cell.length_a   1.000
_cell.length_b   1.000
_cell.length_c   1.000
_cell.angle_alpha   90.00
_cell.angle_beta   90.00
_cell.angle_gamma   90.00
#
_symmetry.space_group_name_H-M   'P 1'
#
loop_
_entity.id
_entity.type
_entity.pdbx_description
1 polymer ?
#
loop_
_entity_poly.entity_id
_entity_poly.type
_entity_poly.pdbx_seq_one_letter_code
_entity_poly.pdbx_strand_id
1 'polypeptide(L)'
;MKKIKHILVCGLAVVASAVAVQAQTLTQDWKVIEGLPAATDARWGVGFDGKVFVNDMTAQKIASFDGTNKNTLEVGAAGVCTSVDSKGNLLVANLWKWGGKMTSLKIWNKATGAISEIEVTIPKGVTSTNRMDVFGKVVGDITSETGGAVFFCPSKGNKIVKLFFANSAQVVEKSKVIETAFADFQTTCIAQPLTNDPESDAIILKDKGVKAAYVFDGTNWTTLENAGVNGSTGIDAVTLNGTQYTIEPTGTDFADGFQIVDRSTNTVVATHAAEGSANGTSYGTSLNAEKVDEFTATIYQYHCGQFAAKYTFSLPKMYILGQNEVGDAWNPTSGIAMTWESGNVWSATVTTAPGRENLGFVSVLAEDNNSSGWDYVNGNRWGLENDKQEGALAEKLTVSKNSNSINVGVGTFFIRMNLDDNTLYIAPTKLYMIGTSNKAEGHHWAPNDDSYMAESDPETPGVFTFNPIDLKVENKAVGEEAEEDLAYFAFVTGITITDTEVDWGSVNNSRWCPDNKDGELTDNTDFTDFGKHYNGAFCIKNGAYKLTVDLNTKTVKAVYLTSSGVEQVGAEAAGVIAADGQIRIVGDAATVSVYNAAGQAVAINSAERTFAVVRGMYVVVVDGKATKVVVR
;
A
#
# COMPACT_ATOMS: atom_id res chain seq x y z
N MET A 1 -73.86 -16.54 -20.93
CA MET A 1 -72.48 -16.97 -21.23
C MET A 1 -71.64 -15.75 -21.46
N LYS A 2 -70.83 -15.35 -20.42
CA LYS A 2 -69.92 -14.22 -20.48
C LYS A 2 -68.54 -14.75 -20.89
N LYS A 3 -67.99 -14.25 -21.97
CA LYS A 3 -66.63 -14.53 -22.44
C LYS A 3 -65.66 -13.68 -21.64
N ILE A 4 -64.79 -14.32 -20.87
CA ILE A 4 -63.67 -13.68 -20.19
C ILE A 4 -62.51 -13.60 -21.20
N LYS A 5 -62.08 -12.37 -21.52
CA LYS A 5 -60.86 -12.11 -22.31
C LYS A 5 -59.68 -12.15 -21.35
N HIS A 6 -58.78 -13.09 -21.56
CA HIS A 6 -57.47 -13.09 -20.91
C HIS A 6 -56.58 -12.06 -21.61
N ILE A 7 -56.19 -11.05 -20.85
CA ILE A 7 -55.12 -10.10 -21.24
C ILE A 7 -53.81 -10.73 -20.79
N LEU A 8 -53.01 -11.13 -21.76
CA LEU A 8 -51.64 -11.58 -21.53
C LEU A 8 -50.77 -10.34 -21.34
N VAL A 9 -50.39 -10.03 -20.09
CA VAL A 9 -49.40 -9.01 -19.79
C VAL A 9 -48.03 -9.66 -19.95
N CYS A 10 -47.36 -9.41 -21.09
CA CYS A 10 -45.95 -9.71 -21.24
C CYS A 10 -45.15 -8.74 -20.36
N GLY A 11 -44.80 -9.17 -19.15
CA GLY A 11 -43.83 -8.51 -18.33
C GLY A 11 -42.45 -8.66 -18.97
N LEU A 12 -41.91 -7.57 -19.49
CA LEU A 12 -40.50 -7.49 -19.88
C LEU A 12 -39.68 -7.61 -18.58
N ALA A 13 -39.15 -8.79 -18.27
CA ALA A 13 -38.15 -8.95 -17.25
C ALA A 13 -36.84 -8.34 -17.78
N VAL A 14 -36.55 -7.13 -17.37
CA VAL A 14 -35.20 -6.59 -17.47
C VAL A 14 -34.36 -7.42 -16.51
N VAL A 15 -33.63 -8.38 -17.05
CA VAL A 15 -32.57 -9.06 -16.32
C VAL A 15 -31.44 -8.03 -16.20
N ALA A 16 -31.50 -7.22 -15.14
CA ALA A 16 -30.31 -6.56 -14.67
C ALA A 16 -29.35 -7.69 -14.24
N SER A 17 -28.33 -7.94 -15.05
CA SER A 17 -27.19 -8.74 -14.63
C SER A 17 -26.54 -7.99 -13.47
N ALA A 18 -26.94 -8.33 -12.25
CA ALA A 18 -26.21 -7.89 -11.07
C ALA A 18 -24.78 -8.43 -11.23
N VAL A 19 -23.83 -7.55 -11.49
CA VAL A 19 -22.42 -7.87 -11.34
C VAL A 19 -22.28 -8.31 -9.90
N ALA A 20 -21.94 -9.58 -9.66
CA ALA A 20 -21.76 -10.07 -8.31
C ALA A 20 -20.64 -9.22 -7.68
N VAL A 21 -20.99 -8.48 -6.65
CA VAL A 21 -20.00 -7.73 -5.84
C VAL A 21 -19.00 -8.77 -5.37
N GLN A 22 -17.73 -8.62 -5.76
CA GLN A 22 -16.66 -9.41 -5.17
C GLN A 22 -16.45 -8.88 -3.74
N ALA A 23 -16.99 -9.59 -2.76
CA ALA A 23 -16.76 -9.29 -1.34
C ALA A 23 -15.46 -9.96 -0.87
N GLN A 24 -14.88 -9.44 0.22
CA GLN A 24 -13.88 -10.21 0.96
C GLN A 24 -14.48 -11.56 1.34
N THR A 25 -13.70 -12.61 1.16
CA THR A 25 -14.14 -13.97 1.48
C THR A 25 -13.29 -14.56 2.58
N LEU A 26 -13.95 -15.28 3.50
CA LEU A 26 -13.30 -16.12 4.49
C LEU A 26 -13.85 -17.54 4.32
N THR A 27 -12.98 -18.45 3.89
CA THR A 27 -13.34 -19.85 3.64
C THR A 27 -12.59 -20.76 4.60
N GLN A 28 -13.28 -21.68 5.27
CA GLN A 28 -12.63 -22.74 6.04
C GLN A 28 -12.14 -23.82 5.08
N ASP A 29 -10.83 -24.00 4.98
CA ASP A 29 -10.22 -24.98 4.08
C ASP A 29 -10.30 -26.40 4.69
N TRP A 30 -9.94 -26.49 5.98
CA TRP A 30 -10.03 -27.74 6.73
C TRP A 30 -10.16 -27.50 8.24
N LYS A 31 -10.68 -28.51 8.95
CA LYS A 31 -10.76 -28.58 10.41
C LYS A 31 -10.54 -30.02 10.87
N VAL A 32 -9.62 -30.20 11.80
CA VAL A 32 -9.31 -31.48 12.42
C VAL A 32 -9.73 -31.44 13.88
N ILE A 33 -10.53 -32.41 14.29
CA ILE A 33 -11.06 -32.56 15.66
C ILE A 33 -10.55 -33.82 16.37
N GLU A 34 -9.86 -34.71 15.66
CA GLU A 34 -9.37 -35.98 16.18
C GLU A 34 -7.84 -35.99 16.30
N GLY A 35 -7.34 -36.84 17.21
CA GLY A 35 -5.90 -37.02 17.37
C GLY A 35 -5.15 -35.84 18.00
N LEU A 36 -5.84 -34.84 18.51
CA LEU A 36 -5.25 -33.70 19.19
C LEU A 36 -4.70 -34.10 20.56
N PRO A 37 -3.59 -33.52 21.02
CA PRO A 37 -3.18 -33.66 22.42
C PRO A 37 -4.23 -33.07 23.36
N ALA A 38 -4.25 -33.55 24.60
CA ALA A 38 -5.19 -33.01 25.60
C ALA A 38 -4.97 -31.52 25.84
N ALA A 39 -6.05 -30.79 26.16
CA ALA A 39 -6.01 -29.36 26.39
C ALA A 39 -5.04 -28.92 27.49
N THR A 40 -4.74 -29.78 28.45
CA THR A 40 -3.75 -29.57 29.50
C THR A 40 -2.32 -29.67 29.00
N ASP A 41 -2.09 -30.43 27.93
CA ASP A 41 -0.77 -30.80 27.44
C ASP A 41 -0.34 -29.98 26.23
N ALA A 42 -1.28 -29.39 25.49
CA ALA A 42 -1.01 -28.57 24.29
C ALA A 42 -1.91 -27.34 24.26
N ARG A 43 -1.37 -26.20 24.62
CA ARG A 43 -2.17 -24.97 24.87
C ARG A 43 -2.15 -23.99 23.74
N TRP A 44 -1.08 -23.96 22.93
CA TRP A 44 -0.90 -23.05 21.83
C TRP A 44 -0.43 -23.78 20.59
N GLY A 45 -0.97 -23.39 19.46
CA GLY A 45 -0.55 -23.83 18.15
C GLY A 45 -0.04 -22.65 17.31
N VAL A 46 0.77 -22.94 16.33
CA VAL A 46 1.26 -22.01 15.32
C VAL A 46 1.05 -22.60 13.93
N GLY A 47 0.68 -21.76 12.97
CA GLY A 47 0.45 -22.17 11.60
C GLY A 47 1.57 -21.76 10.67
N PHE A 48 1.90 -22.63 9.72
CA PHE A 48 2.85 -22.38 8.64
C PHE A 48 2.71 -23.41 7.51
N ASP A 49 2.83 -22.99 6.27
CA ASP A 49 2.88 -23.84 5.06
C ASP A 49 1.74 -24.89 5.04
N GLY A 50 0.51 -24.41 5.27
CA GLY A 50 -0.70 -25.25 5.28
C GLY A 50 -0.88 -26.14 6.50
N LYS A 51 -0.04 -26.05 7.53
CA LYS A 51 -0.07 -26.92 8.73
C LYS A 51 -0.22 -26.12 10.02
N VAL A 52 -0.81 -26.75 11.03
CA VAL A 52 -0.81 -26.28 12.41
C VAL A 52 0.11 -27.17 13.22
N PHE A 53 1.06 -26.57 13.95
CA PHE A 53 2.02 -27.24 14.82
C PHE A 53 1.65 -26.98 16.29
N VAL A 54 1.69 -28.01 17.10
CA VAL A 54 1.33 -27.95 18.51
C VAL A 54 2.35 -28.72 19.33
N ASN A 55 2.89 -28.13 20.39
CA ASN A 55 3.79 -28.83 21.30
C ASN A 55 2.97 -29.58 22.38
N ASP A 56 3.10 -30.90 22.42
CA ASP A 56 2.60 -31.75 23.51
C ASP A 56 3.62 -31.74 24.64
N MET A 57 3.30 -31.06 25.74
CA MET A 57 4.20 -30.89 26.89
C MET A 57 4.53 -32.23 27.59
N THR A 58 3.56 -33.14 27.66
CA THR A 58 3.70 -34.41 28.37
C THR A 58 4.47 -35.43 27.53
N ALA A 59 4.13 -35.53 26.25
CA ALA A 59 4.86 -36.41 25.34
C ALA A 59 6.22 -35.79 24.90
N GLN A 60 6.41 -34.48 25.07
CA GLN A 60 7.55 -33.70 24.58
C GLN A 60 7.81 -33.90 23.09
N LYS A 61 6.74 -33.83 22.31
CA LYS A 61 6.72 -33.99 20.85
C LYS A 61 5.90 -32.89 20.21
N ILE A 62 6.23 -32.56 18.95
CA ILE A 62 5.40 -31.69 18.16
C ILE A 62 4.43 -32.51 17.33
N ALA A 63 3.14 -32.28 17.52
CA ALA A 63 2.10 -32.73 16.61
C ALA A 63 1.86 -31.72 15.53
N SER A 64 1.74 -32.12 14.26
CA SER A 64 1.34 -31.25 13.16
C SER A 64 0.14 -31.83 12.41
N PHE A 65 -0.74 -30.93 11.96
CA PHE A 65 -2.01 -31.24 11.31
C PHE A 65 -2.09 -30.47 9.98
N ASP A 66 -2.45 -31.15 8.90
CA ASP A 66 -2.60 -30.56 7.55
C ASP A 66 -4.02 -30.75 6.96
N GLY A 67 -4.99 -31.07 7.81
CA GLY A 67 -6.36 -31.36 7.42
C GLY A 67 -6.63 -32.82 7.08
N THR A 68 -5.63 -33.58 6.66
CA THR A 68 -5.75 -34.99 6.29
C THR A 68 -4.93 -35.89 7.23
N ASN A 69 -3.72 -35.45 7.56
CA ASN A 69 -2.75 -36.24 8.30
C ASN A 69 -2.41 -35.60 9.65
N LYS A 70 -2.12 -36.45 10.61
CA LYS A 70 -1.39 -36.09 11.82
C LYS A 70 0.03 -36.64 11.69
N ASN A 71 1.00 -35.77 11.80
CA ASN A 71 2.41 -36.14 11.88
C ASN A 71 2.95 -35.82 13.28
N THR A 72 3.96 -36.54 13.70
CA THR A 72 4.62 -36.32 14.98
C THR A 72 6.12 -36.16 14.75
N LEU A 73 6.69 -35.09 15.30
CA LEU A 73 8.12 -34.83 15.29
C LEU A 73 8.68 -35.10 16.67
N GLU A 74 9.80 -35.84 16.73
CA GLU A 74 10.50 -36.20 17.97
C GLU A 74 11.31 -34.99 18.53
N VAL A 75 10.76 -33.81 18.41
CA VAL A 75 11.27 -32.57 18.99
C VAL A 75 10.15 -31.92 19.78
N GLY A 76 10.37 -31.68 21.04
CA GLY A 76 9.40 -31.01 21.89
C GLY A 76 10.05 -30.66 23.22
N ALA A 77 9.31 -29.97 24.05
CA ALA A 77 9.75 -29.58 25.40
C ALA A 77 8.56 -29.58 26.36
N ALA A 78 8.84 -29.49 27.65
CA ALA A 78 7.82 -29.34 28.69
C ALA A 78 7.28 -27.88 28.73
N GLY A 79 7.11 -27.24 27.60
CA GLY A 79 6.59 -25.87 27.42
C GLY A 79 5.23 -25.87 26.74
N VAL A 80 4.53 -24.73 26.79
CA VAL A 80 3.17 -24.60 26.26
C VAL A 80 3.11 -24.14 24.82
N CYS A 81 4.18 -23.48 24.32
CA CYS A 81 4.24 -22.94 22.98
C CYS A 81 5.32 -23.60 22.12
N THR A 82 5.04 -23.65 20.85
CA THR A 82 6.03 -23.77 19.78
C THR A 82 5.83 -22.63 18.81
N SER A 83 6.87 -22.27 18.10
CA SER A 83 6.79 -21.31 17.03
C SER A 83 7.47 -21.84 15.77
N VAL A 84 7.20 -21.20 14.65
CA VAL A 84 7.76 -21.57 13.36
C VAL A 84 8.31 -20.31 12.68
N ASP A 85 9.42 -20.45 11.98
CA ASP A 85 10.03 -19.36 11.21
C ASP A 85 9.62 -19.39 9.73
N SER A 86 10.11 -18.44 8.94
CA SER A 86 9.76 -18.29 7.52
C SER A 86 10.22 -19.45 6.62
N LYS A 87 11.01 -20.40 7.15
CA LYS A 87 11.49 -21.59 6.43
C LYS A 87 10.89 -22.88 6.98
N GLY A 88 10.05 -22.77 8.02
CA GLY A 88 9.43 -23.91 8.68
C GLY A 88 10.31 -24.58 9.75
N ASN A 89 11.38 -23.90 10.16
CA ASN A 89 12.14 -24.36 11.33
C ASN A 89 11.34 -24.10 12.60
N LEU A 90 11.41 -25.01 13.57
CA LEU A 90 10.62 -24.91 14.80
C LEU A 90 11.46 -24.38 15.95
N LEU A 91 10.88 -23.49 16.72
CA LEU A 91 11.40 -23.03 18.01
C LEU A 91 10.49 -23.55 19.13
N VAL A 92 11.06 -24.24 20.09
CA VAL A 92 10.31 -24.85 21.22
C VAL A 92 10.94 -24.43 22.53
N ALA A 93 10.14 -23.87 23.44
CA ALA A 93 10.60 -23.42 24.75
C ALA A 93 10.17 -24.38 25.87
N ASN A 94 10.97 -24.47 26.92
CA ASN A 94 10.65 -25.25 28.13
C ASN A 94 9.92 -24.38 29.15
N LEU A 95 8.78 -24.83 29.65
CA LEU A 95 7.96 -24.14 30.65
C LEU A 95 8.53 -24.14 32.06
N TRP A 96 9.15 -25.23 32.48
CA TRP A 96 9.25 -25.58 33.91
C TRP A 96 10.55 -25.18 34.64
N LYS A 97 11.48 -24.55 33.98
CA LYS A 97 12.76 -24.18 34.59
C LYS A 97 12.92 -22.67 34.81
N TRP A 98 12.04 -22.10 35.59
CA TRP A 98 12.01 -20.67 35.93
C TRP A 98 12.69 -20.38 37.26
N GLY A 99 13.92 -20.73 37.39
CA GLY A 99 14.77 -20.37 38.51
C GLY A 99 15.95 -19.50 38.08
N GLY A 100 15.68 -18.43 37.32
CA GLY A 100 16.69 -17.44 37.01
C GLY A 100 17.38 -17.50 35.65
N LYS A 101 17.14 -18.53 34.82
CA LYS A 101 17.61 -18.58 33.42
C LYS A 101 16.60 -19.35 32.58
N MET A 102 16.33 -18.84 31.40
CA MET A 102 15.67 -19.63 30.37
C MET A 102 16.68 -20.68 29.88
N THR A 103 16.56 -21.90 30.38
CA THR A 103 17.66 -22.87 30.32
C THR A 103 17.67 -23.74 29.09
N SER A 104 16.65 -23.73 28.22
CA SER A 104 16.80 -24.29 26.88
C SER A 104 15.63 -23.93 25.96
N LEU A 105 15.97 -23.27 24.88
CA LEU A 105 15.19 -23.32 23.65
C LEU A 105 15.74 -24.44 22.78
N LYS A 106 14.87 -25.15 22.08
CA LYS A 106 15.26 -26.10 21.04
C LYS A 106 14.89 -25.52 19.70
N ILE A 107 15.84 -25.57 18.77
CA ILE A 107 15.59 -25.28 17.35
C ILE A 107 15.66 -26.60 16.59
N TRP A 108 14.59 -26.92 15.87
CA TRP A 108 14.58 -28.00 14.90
C TRP A 108 14.72 -27.42 13.50
N ASN A 109 15.76 -27.82 12.79
CA ASN A 109 16.01 -27.40 11.41
C ASN A 109 15.24 -28.32 10.45
N LYS A 110 14.29 -27.75 9.70
CA LYS A 110 13.44 -28.49 8.75
C LYS A 110 14.24 -29.18 7.64
N ALA A 111 15.27 -28.51 7.13
CA ALA A 111 16.04 -29.02 5.98
C ALA A 111 16.94 -30.20 6.34
N THR A 112 17.49 -30.23 7.57
CA THR A 112 18.45 -31.23 8.02
C THR A 112 17.88 -32.21 9.04
N GLY A 113 16.76 -31.89 9.67
CA GLY A 113 16.20 -32.63 10.81
C GLY A 113 17.00 -32.47 12.10
N ALA A 114 18.06 -31.67 12.10
CA ALA A 114 18.92 -31.46 13.26
C ALA A 114 18.20 -30.67 14.37
N ILE A 115 18.47 -31.06 15.62
CA ILE A 115 17.97 -30.37 16.82
C ILE A 115 19.15 -29.69 17.50
N SER A 116 19.08 -28.37 17.68
CA SER A 116 20.02 -27.59 18.49
C SER A 116 19.34 -27.19 19.79
N GLU A 117 19.98 -27.47 20.92
CA GLU A 117 19.56 -26.97 22.23
C GLU A 117 20.37 -25.75 22.60
N ILE A 118 19.69 -24.63 22.91
CA ILE A 118 20.31 -23.32 23.08
C ILE A 118 20.12 -22.83 24.51
N GLU A 119 21.19 -22.48 25.18
CA GLU A 119 21.13 -21.70 26.43
C GLU A 119 20.94 -20.22 26.07
N VAL A 120 19.87 -19.60 26.59
CA VAL A 120 19.50 -18.22 26.25
C VAL A 120 19.96 -17.27 27.33
N THR A 121 20.69 -16.24 26.93
CA THR A 121 20.99 -15.08 27.75
C THR A 121 19.83 -14.09 27.67
N ILE A 122 19.14 -13.86 28.80
CA ILE A 122 18.05 -12.90 28.88
C ILE A 122 18.63 -11.47 28.97
N PRO A 123 18.16 -10.53 28.14
CA PRO A 123 18.60 -9.15 28.21
C PRO A 123 18.39 -8.52 29.60
N LYS A 124 19.27 -7.58 29.98
CA LYS A 124 19.18 -6.88 31.26
C LYS A 124 17.84 -6.16 31.40
N GLY A 125 17.32 -6.10 32.63
CA GLY A 125 16.11 -5.36 32.97
C GLY A 125 14.85 -6.23 33.02
N VAL A 126 14.94 -7.53 32.73
CA VAL A 126 13.86 -8.50 32.92
C VAL A 126 14.05 -9.26 34.22
N THR A 127 12.99 -9.41 34.99
CA THR A 127 13.06 -10.17 36.24
C THR A 127 13.15 -11.67 35.93
N SER A 128 14.16 -12.32 36.41
CA SER A 128 14.51 -13.72 36.13
C SER A 128 13.50 -14.76 36.65
N THR A 129 12.49 -14.35 37.38
CA THR A 129 11.44 -15.22 37.94
C THR A 129 10.17 -15.29 37.08
N ASN A 130 10.09 -14.47 36.01
CA ASN A 130 8.90 -14.41 35.17
C ASN A 130 8.88 -15.53 34.12
N ARG A 131 7.72 -16.11 33.87
CA ARG A 131 7.54 -17.10 32.78
C ARG A 131 7.70 -16.44 31.41
N MET A 132 8.39 -17.10 30.49
CA MET A 132 8.62 -16.65 29.12
C MET A 132 8.32 -17.74 28.08
N ASP A 133 7.50 -18.72 28.42
CA ASP A 133 7.16 -19.87 27.58
C ASP A 133 5.98 -19.62 26.62
N VAL A 134 5.44 -18.41 26.62
CA VAL A 134 4.38 -17.98 25.72
C VAL A 134 4.93 -16.92 24.77
N PHE A 135 4.90 -17.22 23.49
CA PHE A 135 5.46 -16.37 22.44
C PHE A 135 4.73 -16.57 21.11
N GLY A 136 4.84 -15.61 20.23
CA GLY A 136 4.25 -15.62 18.90
C GLY A 136 5.09 -16.35 17.86
N LYS A 137 4.79 -16.10 16.59
CA LYS A 137 5.57 -16.63 15.46
C LYS A 137 6.97 -16.01 15.42
N VAL A 138 7.91 -16.74 14.86
CA VAL A 138 9.27 -16.25 14.57
C VAL A 138 9.23 -15.50 13.24
N VAL A 139 9.85 -14.34 13.18
CA VAL A 139 10.10 -13.61 11.93
C VAL A 139 11.53 -13.87 11.44
N GLY A 140 11.71 -14.07 10.13
CA GLY A 140 13.01 -14.40 9.52
C GLY A 140 13.33 -15.90 9.55
N ASP A 141 14.59 -16.27 9.38
CA ASP A 141 15.12 -17.65 9.37
C ASP A 141 16.19 -17.80 10.45
N ILE A 142 15.82 -18.42 11.57
CA ILE A 142 16.70 -18.60 12.75
C ILE A 142 17.90 -19.52 12.49
N THR A 143 17.92 -20.22 11.38
CA THR A 143 19.02 -21.14 11.02
C THR A 143 19.99 -20.53 10.00
N SER A 144 19.66 -19.40 9.41
CA SER A 144 20.50 -18.67 8.46
C SER A 144 21.39 -17.64 9.12
N GLU A 145 22.35 -17.10 8.35
CA GLU A 145 23.23 -16.00 8.79
C GLU A 145 22.45 -14.69 8.97
N THR A 146 21.44 -14.43 8.14
CA THR A 146 20.58 -13.24 8.27
C THR A 146 19.72 -13.26 9.53
N GLY A 147 19.38 -14.45 9.99
CA GLY A 147 18.72 -14.70 11.26
C GLY A 147 17.23 -14.46 11.29
N GLY A 148 16.70 -14.56 12.50
CA GLY A 148 15.30 -14.36 12.83
C GLY A 148 15.11 -13.91 14.28
N ALA A 149 13.92 -13.39 14.58
CA ALA A 149 13.57 -12.89 15.89
C ALA A 149 12.23 -13.42 16.40
N VAL A 150 12.10 -13.50 17.72
CA VAL A 150 10.87 -13.87 18.42
C VAL A 150 10.66 -12.95 19.62
N PHE A 151 9.39 -12.68 19.93
CA PHE A 151 9.00 -11.77 21.00
C PHE A 151 8.34 -12.56 22.14
N PHE A 152 8.86 -12.38 23.34
CA PHE A 152 8.34 -12.97 24.57
C PHE A 152 7.71 -11.90 25.46
N CYS A 153 6.57 -12.18 26.04
CA CYS A 153 5.94 -11.38 27.07
C CYS A 153 6.10 -12.09 28.42
N PRO A 154 7.10 -11.71 29.24
CA PRO A 154 7.30 -12.33 30.54
C PRO A 154 6.08 -12.13 31.45
N SER A 155 5.48 -13.20 31.94
CA SER A 155 4.32 -13.11 32.83
C SER A 155 4.64 -12.33 34.10
N LYS A 156 3.70 -11.50 34.58
CA LYS A 156 3.87 -10.61 35.74
C LYS A 156 5.02 -9.60 35.56
N GLY A 157 5.34 -9.26 34.33
CA GLY A 157 6.22 -8.17 33.96
C GLY A 157 5.54 -7.24 32.99
N ASN A 158 6.11 -6.10 32.71
CA ASN A 158 5.60 -5.09 31.78
C ASN A 158 6.59 -4.77 30.66
N LYS A 159 7.46 -5.72 30.36
CA LYS A 159 8.48 -5.58 29.32
C LYS A 159 8.37 -6.71 28.32
N ILE A 160 8.70 -6.45 27.07
CA ILE A 160 8.76 -7.46 26.02
C ILE A 160 10.23 -7.76 25.75
N VAL A 161 10.54 -9.04 25.60
CA VAL A 161 11.88 -9.51 25.29
C VAL A 161 11.94 -9.94 23.84
N LYS A 162 12.69 -9.26 23.01
CA LYS A 162 13.05 -9.68 21.67
C LYS A 162 14.32 -10.53 21.73
N LEU A 163 14.26 -11.76 21.33
CA LEU A 163 15.43 -12.62 21.15
C LEU A 163 15.71 -12.78 19.66
N PHE A 164 16.96 -12.58 19.30
CA PHE A 164 17.44 -12.71 17.93
C PHE A 164 18.34 -13.95 17.81
N PHE A 165 18.15 -14.72 16.75
CA PHE A 165 18.90 -15.94 16.47
C PHE A 165 19.47 -15.88 15.06
N ALA A 166 20.70 -16.41 14.88
CA ALA A 166 21.31 -16.64 13.59
C ALA A 166 22.15 -17.92 13.66
N ASN A 167 22.23 -18.68 12.57
CA ASN A 167 22.96 -19.95 12.52
C ASN A 167 22.59 -20.90 13.67
N SER A 168 21.30 -20.94 14.05
CA SER A 168 20.75 -21.73 15.17
C SER A 168 21.38 -21.38 16.55
N ALA A 169 21.86 -20.16 16.73
CA ALA A 169 22.41 -19.65 17.99
C ALA A 169 21.84 -18.28 18.34
N GLN A 170 21.76 -17.92 19.62
CA GLN A 170 21.34 -16.57 20.01
C GLN A 170 22.42 -15.54 19.65
N VAL A 171 21.99 -14.42 19.08
CA VAL A 171 22.80 -13.22 18.87
C VAL A 171 22.48 -12.23 19.99
N VAL A 172 23.30 -12.23 21.04
CA VAL A 172 23.02 -11.52 22.31
C VAL A 172 22.96 -10.02 22.11
N GLU A 173 23.82 -9.45 21.27
CA GLU A 173 23.91 -8.02 20.97
C GLU A 173 22.71 -7.46 20.19
N LYS A 174 21.98 -8.33 19.48
CA LYS A 174 20.73 -8.00 18.79
C LYS A 174 19.49 -8.30 19.63
N SER A 175 19.65 -9.03 20.74
CA SER A 175 18.57 -9.34 21.67
C SER A 175 18.37 -8.19 22.65
N LYS A 176 17.12 -7.74 22.84
CA LYS A 176 16.84 -6.51 23.61
C LYS A 176 15.50 -6.56 24.36
N VAL A 177 15.28 -5.55 25.19
CA VAL A 177 14.01 -5.29 25.88
C VAL A 177 13.30 -4.13 25.21
N ILE A 178 11.99 -4.27 25.01
CA ILE A 178 11.07 -3.21 24.58
C ILE A 178 10.27 -2.81 25.83
N GLU A 179 10.36 -1.53 26.19
CA GLU A 179 9.64 -0.98 27.33
C GLU A 179 8.17 -0.74 26.97
N THR A 180 7.27 -1.00 27.93
CA THR A 180 5.85 -0.70 27.76
C THR A 180 5.36 0.22 28.88
N ALA A 181 4.26 0.92 28.62
CA ALA A 181 3.55 1.73 29.62
C ALA A 181 2.38 0.97 30.27
N PHE A 182 2.25 -0.33 30.02
CA PHE A 182 1.14 -1.14 30.49
C PHE A 182 1.37 -1.65 31.92
N ALA A 183 0.26 -2.08 32.56
CA ALA A 183 0.34 -2.87 33.77
C ALA A 183 1.01 -4.22 33.53
N ASP A 184 1.46 -4.87 34.59
CA ASP A 184 2.07 -6.19 34.50
C ASP A 184 1.20 -7.19 33.74
N PHE A 185 1.80 -7.88 32.77
CA PHE A 185 1.15 -8.93 32.00
C PHE A 185 0.64 -10.04 32.90
N GLN A 186 -0.47 -10.63 32.47
CA GLN A 186 -0.96 -11.86 33.06
C GLN A 186 -0.07 -13.06 32.66
N THR A 187 -0.55 -14.26 32.79
CA THR A 187 0.23 -15.48 32.50
C THR A 187 0.31 -15.85 31.02
N THR A 188 -0.45 -15.17 30.16
CA THR A 188 -0.57 -15.51 28.73
C THR A 188 -0.74 -14.27 27.89
N CYS A 189 0.32 -13.49 27.79
CA CYS A 189 0.42 -12.42 26.80
C CYS A 189 1.20 -12.94 25.58
N ILE A 190 0.68 -12.70 24.39
CA ILE A 190 1.33 -13.08 23.12
C ILE A 190 1.59 -11.83 22.31
N ALA A 191 2.84 -11.68 21.85
CA ALA A 191 3.26 -10.67 20.88
C ALA A 191 3.58 -11.32 19.54
N GLN A 192 2.98 -10.79 18.47
CA GLN A 192 3.22 -11.20 17.09
C GLN A 192 3.96 -10.12 16.32
N PRO A 193 4.96 -10.46 15.49
CA PRO A 193 5.61 -9.48 14.61
C PRO A 193 4.62 -8.96 13.55
N LEU A 194 4.68 -7.67 13.26
CA LEU A 194 3.86 -7.01 12.23
C LEU A 194 4.54 -6.93 10.87
N THR A 195 5.82 -7.24 10.80
CA THR A 195 6.62 -7.20 9.57
C THR A 195 7.36 -8.51 9.36
N ASN A 196 7.87 -8.73 8.17
CA ASN A 196 8.74 -9.87 7.85
C ASN A 196 10.23 -9.57 8.08
N ASP A 197 10.56 -8.36 8.58
CA ASP A 197 11.92 -7.97 8.90
C ASP A 197 12.28 -8.34 10.35
N PRO A 198 13.25 -9.24 10.58
CA PRO A 198 13.65 -9.63 11.93
C PRO A 198 14.36 -8.50 12.72
N GLU A 199 14.82 -7.44 12.07
CA GLU A 199 15.36 -6.26 12.74
C GLU A 199 14.25 -5.33 13.25
N SER A 200 13.05 -5.38 12.67
CA SER A 200 11.90 -4.57 13.09
C SER A 200 11.43 -4.92 14.50
N ASP A 201 11.02 -3.90 15.25
CA ASP A 201 10.40 -4.05 16.58
C ASP A 201 8.89 -3.95 16.55
N ALA A 202 8.30 -3.74 15.35
CA ALA A 202 6.87 -3.60 15.19
C ALA A 202 6.12 -4.89 15.54
N ILE A 203 5.19 -4.80 16.51
CA ILE A 203 4.45 -5.94 17.04
C ILE A 203 2.99 -5.58 17.34
N ILE A 204 2.13 -6.60 17.33
CA ILE A 204 0.82 -6.56 17.95
C ILE A 204 0.78 -7.54 19.11
N LEU A 205 0.20 -7.14 20.24
CA LEU A 205 0.09 -8.02 21.38
C LEU A 205 -1.29 -7.97 22.03
N LYS A 206 -1.65 -9.11 22.65
CA LYS A 206 -2.85 -9.23 23.47
C LYS A 206 -2.52 -10.00 24.76
N ASP A 207 -2.98 -9.46 25.88
CA ASP A 207 -2.85 -10.11 27.17
C ASP A 207 -4.19 -10.70 27.64
N LYS A 208 -4.12 -11.70 28.48
CA LYS A 208 -5.25 -12.24 29.23
C LYS A 208 -5.78 -11.19 30.21
N GLY A 209 -7.10 -11.11 30.37
CA GLY A 209 -7.74 -10.22 31.31
C GLY A 209 -8.11 -8.85 30.77
N VAL A 210 -7.76 -8.56 29.52
CA VAL A 210 -8.13 -7.32 28.84
C VAL A 210 -8.74 -7.62 27.47
N LYS A 211 -9.68 -6.78 27.04
CA LYS A 211 -10.27 -6.87 25.69
C LYS A 211 -9.48 -6.07 24.65
N ALA A 212 -8.64 -5.16 25.09
CA ALA A 212 -7.80 -4.37 24.21
C ALA A 212 -6.62 -5.21 23.69
N ALA A 213 -6.14 -4.88 22.51
CA ALA A 213 -4.84 -5.24 21.99
C ALA A 213 -3.97 -3.98 21.88
N TYR A 214 -2.66 -4.18 21.78
CA TYR A 214 -1.71 -3.10 21.71
C TYR A 214 -0.81 -3.30 20.51
N VAL A 215 -0.59 -2.23 19.76
CA VAL A 215 0.29 -2.18 18.59
C VAL A 215 1.47 -1.29 18.91
N PHE A 216 2.68 -1.78 18.67
CA PHE A 216 3.91 -1.02 18.67
C PHE A 216 4.43 -0.91 17.25
N ASP A 217 4.58 0.30 16.72
CA ASP A 217 5.07 0.54 15.36
C ASP A 217 6.61 0.54 15.25
N GLY A 218 7.31 0.28 16.36
CA GLY A 218 8.77 0.41 16.52
C GLY A 218 9.17 1.68 17.29
N THR A 219 8.22 2.61 17.51
CA THR A 219 8.45 3.88 18.20
C THR A 219 7.34 4.20 19.20
N ASN A 220 6.08 4.05 18.79
CA ASN A 220 4.91 4.45 19.55
C ASN A 220 3.98 3.27 19.81
N TRP A 221 3.29 3.33 20.95
CA TRP A 221 2.21 2.40 21.29
C TRP A 221 0.85 2.95 20.92
N THR A 222 0.01 2.12 20.31
CA THR A 222 -1.40 2.40 20.03
C THR A 222 -2.26 1.33 20.65
N THR A 223 -3.39 1.72 21.27
CA THR A 223 -4.38 0.79 21.84
C THR A 223 -5.50 0.52 20.83
N LEU A 224 -5.78 -0.74 20.57
CA LEU A 224 -6.95 -1.19 19.82
C LEU A 224 -8.02 -1.62 20.82
N GLU A 225 -8.96 -0.75 21.09
CA GLU A 225 -10.04 -1.02 22.01
C GLU A 225 -10.98 -2.13 21.49
N ASN A 226 -11.38 -3.03 22.36
CA ASN A 226 -12.27 -4.15 22.04
C ASN A 226 -11.77 -5.10 20.94
N ALA A 227 -10.45 -5.18 20.71
CA ALA A 227 -9.84 -6.07 19.74
C ALA A 227 -9.69 -7.52 20.25
N GLY A 228 -10.60 -8.00 21.07
CA GLY A 228 -10.58 -9.37 21.58
C GLY A 228 -11.49 -9.62 22.77
N VAL A 229 -11.22 -10.72 23.46
CA VAL A 229 -11.94 -11.19 24.66
C VAL A 229 -11.00 -11.25 25.87
N ASN A 230 -11.54 -11.34 27.11
CA ASN A 230 -10.71 -11.39 28.31
C ASN A 230 -9.92 -12.70 28.48
N GLY A 231 -10.22 -13.72 27.70
CA GLY A 231 -9.57 -15.02 27.80
C GLY A 231 -8.13 -15.06 27.31
N SER A 232 -7.50 -16.24 27.51
CA SER A 232 -6.18 -16.54 26.96
C SER A 232 -6.31 -16.85 25.47
N THR A 233 -6.29 -15.83 24.64
CA THR A 233 -6.46 -15.94 23.19
C THR A 233 -5.33 -15.24 22.44
N GLY A 234 -5.01 -15.75 21.25
CA GLY A 234 -4.08 -15.11 20.34
C GLY A 234 -4.73 -13.99 19.56
N ILE A 235 -3.90 -13.14 19.00
CA ILE A 235 -4.21 -12.13 18.00
C ILE A 235 -3.08 -12.15 16.97
N ASP A 236 -3.37 -11.83 15.73
CA ASP A 236 -2.34 -11.60 14.72
C ASP A 236 -2.77 -10.50 13.76
N ALA A 237 -1.87 -10.10 12.88
CA ALA A 237 -2.14 -9.16 11.82
C ALA A 237 -1.43 -9.56 10.54
N VAL A 238 -1.98 -9.11 9.42
CA VAL A 238 -1.40 -9.29 8.09
C VAL A 238 -1.66 -8.03 7.27
N THR A 239 -0.67 -7.64 6.44
CA THR A 239 -0.84 -6.54 5.50
C THR A 239 -1.10 -7.10 4.10
N LEU A 240 -2.28 -6.84 3.57
CA LEU A 240 -2.69 -7.20 2.23
C LEU A 240 -3.01 -5.92 1.46
N ASN A 241 -2.46 -5.82 0.26
CA ASN A 241 -2.71 -4.69 -0.63
C ASN A 241 -2.52 -3.31 0.04
N GLY A 242 -1.46 -3.20 0.86
CA GLY A 242 -1.14 -1.97 1.60
C GLY A 242 -1.99 -1.70 2.85
N THR A 243 -3.06 -2.46 3.07
CA THR A 243 -3.94 -2.32 4.24
C THR A 243 -3.62 -3.37 5.30
N GLN A 244 -3.52 -2.95 6.55
CA GLN A 244 -3.36 -3.85 7.69
C GLN A 244 -4.70 -4.41 8.13
N TYR A 245 -4.79 -5.73 8.22
CA TYR A 245 -5.92 -6.48 8.77
C TYR A 245 -5.51 -7.16 10.07
N THR A 246 -6.32 -7.02 11.11
CA THR A 246 -6.13 -7.77 12.37
C THR A 246 -7.09 -8.94 12.45
N ILE A 247 -6.59 -10.07 12.97
CA ILE A 247 -7.35 -11.29 13.22
C ILE A 247 -7.61 -11.36 14.72
N GLU A 248 -8.83 -11.11 15.13
CA GLU A 248 -9.22 -10.86 16.51
C GLU A 248 -10.18 -11.92 17.05
N PRO A 249 -9.93 -12.48 18.24
CA PRO A 249 -10.84 -13.43 18.84
C PRO A 249 -12.16 -12.75 19.23
N THR A 250 -13.28 -13.45 19.02
CA THR A 250 -14.64 -12.99 19.34
C THR A 250 -15.41 -14.03 20.16
N GLY A 251 -16.53 -13.59 20.73
CA GLY A 251 -17.42 -14.44 21.53
C GLY A 251 -17.18 -14.31 23.02
N THR A 252 -17.23 -15.43 23.75
CA THR A 252 -16.92 -15.49 25.18
C THR A 252 -15.41 -15.63 25.42
N ASP A 253 -14.95 -15.51 26.66
CA ASP A 253 -13.52 -15.51 27.02
C ASP A 253 -12.70 -16.72 26.53
N PHE A 254 -13.35 -17.83 26.22
CA PHE A 254 -12.73 -19.05 25.70
C PHE A 254 -13.39 -19.53 24.43
N ALA A 255 -14.07 -18.66 23.73
CA ALA A 255 -14.74 -18.98 22.48
C ALA A 255 -13.72 -19.17 21.34
N ASP A 256 -14.19 -19.86 20.35
CA ASP A 256 -13.46 -20.27 19.16
C ASP A 256 -13.79 -19.41 17.92
N GLY A 257 -14.56 -18.31 18.11
CA GLY A 257 -14.82 -17.34 17.06
C GLY A 257 -13.68 -16.35 16.84
N PHE A 258 -13.59 -15.81 15.64
CA PHE A 258 -12.73 -14.68 15.33
C PHE A 258 -13.34 -13.77 14.26
N GLN A 259 -12.85 -12.55 14.18
CA GLN A 259 -13.18 -11.59 13.14
C GLN A 259 -11.91 -11.05 12.50
N ILE A 260 -12.04 -10.55 11.27
CA ILE A 260 -11.00 -9.83 10.55
C ILE A 260 -11.44 -8.37 10.44
N VAL A 261 -10.58 -7.46 10.89
CA VAL A 261 -10.87 -6.02 10.93
C VAL A 261 -9.89 -5.28 10.04
N ASP A 262 -10.41 -4.52 9.10
CA ASP A 262 -9.66 -3.55 8.31
C ASP A 262 -9.26 -2.37 9.21
N ARG A 263 -7.96 -2.11 9.38
CA ARG A 263 -7.44 -1.07 10.26
C ARG A 263 -7.42 0.33 9.67
N SER A 264 -7.61 0.45 8.37
CA SER A 264 -7.77 1.76 7.74
C SER A 264 -9.14 2.39 8.04
N THR A 265 -10.17 1.55 8.17
CA THR A 265 -11.56 1.96 8.42
C THR A 265 -12.10 1.54 9.79
N ASN A 266 -11.39 0.64 10.48
CA ASN A 266 -11.83 -0.04 11.71
C ASN A 266 -13.17 -0.80 11.55
N THR A 267 -13.41 -1.36 10.36
CA THR A 267 -14.61 -2.15 10.06
C THR A 267 -14.32 -3.63 10.05
N VAL A 268 -15.27 -4.44 10.56
CA VAL A 268 -15.23 -5.89 10.45
C VAL A 268 -15.55 -6.27 9.01
N VAL A 269 -14.61 -6.95 8.35
CA VAL A 269 -14.74 -7.35 6.94
C VAL A 269 -15.05 -8.83 6.75
N ALA A 270 -14.74 -9.65 7.75
CA ALA A 270 -15.11 -11.08 7.75
C ALA A 270 -15.23 -11.59 9.19
N THR A 271 -16.04 -12.62 9.39
CA THR A 271 -16.26 -13.23 10.71
C THR A 271 -16.37 -14.74 10.57
N HIS A 272 -15.66 -15.45 11.44
CA HIS A 272 -15.92 -16.86 11.76
C HIS A 272 -16.69 -16.91 13.09
N ALA A 273 -17.93 -17.36 13.03
CA ALA A 273 -18.78 -17.45 14.21
C ALA A 273 -18.25 -18.51 15.18
N ALA A 274 -18.31 -18.22 16.48
CA ALA A 274 -17.96 -19.19 17.49
C ALA A 274 -18.92 -20.40 17.42
N GLU A 275 -18.34 -21.61 17.41
CA GLU A 275 -19.13 -22.86 17.44
C GLU A 275 -19.49 -23.31 18.86
N GLY A 276 -18.96 -22.62 19.88
CA GLY A 276 -19.24 -22.87 21.28
C GLY A 276 -18.50 -24.05 21.90
N SER A 277 -17.36 -24.40 21.32
CA SER A 277 -16.50 -25.50 21.80
C SER A 277 -15.84 -25.13 23.13
N ALA A 278 -16.49 -25.45 24.24
CA ALA A 278 -15.89 -25.28 25.56
C ALA A 278 -14.85 -26.40 25.78
N ASN A 279 -13.59 -26.01 26.03
CA ASN A 279 -12.51 -26.99 26.24
C ASN A 279 -12.29 -27.39 27.72
N GLY A 280 -13.14 -26.91 28.63
CA GLY A 280 -13.06 -27.21 30.06
C GLY A 280 -11.82 -26.66 30.78
N THR A 281 -11.03 -25.82 30.11
CA THR A 281 -9.81 -25.21 30.65
C THR A 281 -9.85 -23.69 30.53
N SER A 282 -8.88 -23.02 31.17
CA SER A 282 -8.69 -21.56 31.03
C SER A 282 -7.89 -21.17 29.79
N TYR A 283 -7.67 -22.10 28.86
CA TYR A 283 -6.89 -21.86 27.65
C TYR A 283 -7.83 -21.73 26.45
N GLY A 284 -7.62 -20.74 25.65
CA GLY A 284 -8.49 -20.39 24.54
C GLY A 284 -7.92 -20.81 23.18
N THR A 285 -8.00 -19.87 22.28
CA THR A 285 -7.66 -20.04 20.87
C THR A 285 -6.37 -19.32 20.53
N SER A 286 -5.42 -19.97 19.87
CA SER A 286 -4.35 -19.30 19.15
C SER A 286 -4.79 -18.97 17.73
N LEU A 287 -4.42 -17.80 17.25
CA LEU A 287 -4.66 -17.30 15.90
C LEU A 287 -3.34 -16.86 15.29
N ASN A 288 -3.09 -17.25 14.06
CA ASN A 288 -1.92 -16.84 13.29
C ASN A 288 -2.33 -16.54 11.86
N ALA A 289 -1.68 -15.57 11.23
CA ALA A 289 -1.86 -15.25 9.83
C ALA A 289 -0.54 -15.40 9.07
N GLU A 290 -0.65 -15.84 7.83
CA GLU A 290 0.45 -15.97 6.88
C GLU A 290 0.02 -15.31 5.57
N LYS A 291 0.80 -14.34 5.09
CA LYS A 291 0.56 -13.70 3.80
C LYS A 291 0.95 -14.68 2.69
N VAL A 292 0.02 -14.98 1.80
CA VAL A 292 0.25 -15.82 0.62
C VAL A 292 0.65 -14.95 -0.58
N ASP A 293 -0.15 -13.93 -0.85
CA ASP A 293 0.08 -12.92 -1.88
C ASP A 293 -0.51 -11.57 -1.45
N GLU A 294 -0.52 -10.57 -2.32
CA GLU A 294 -1.06 -9.24 -2.00
C GLU A 294 -2.57 -9.23 -1.69
N PHE A 295 -3.31 -10.27 -2.05
CA PHE A 295 -4.75 -10.34 -1.88
C PHE A 295 -5.21 -11.50 -0.98
N THR A 296 -4.29 -12.36 -0.53
CA THR A 296 -4.65 -13.61 0.14
C THR A 296 -3.80 -13.83 1.38
N ALA A 297 -4.45 -14.16 2.46
CA ALA A 297 -3.81 -14.65 3.68
C ALA A 297 -4.39 -16.00 4.07
N THR A 298 -3.53 -16.87 4.60
CA THR A 298 -3.94 -18.05 5.35
C THR A 298 -4.06 -17.70 6.82
N ILE A 299 -5.16 -18.10 7.45
CA ILE A 299 -5.37 -17.97 8.90
C ILE A 299 -5.39 -19.36 9.49
N TYR A 300 -4.58 -19.56 10.51
CA TYR A 300 -4.52 -20.80 11.27
C TYR A 300 -5.11 -20.58 12.65
N GLN A 301 -5.89 -21.55 13.08
CA GLN A 301 -6.51 -21.57 14.39
C GLN A 301 -6.22 -22.90 15.08
N TYR A 302 -5.75 -22.82 16.32
CA TYR A 302 -5.74 -23.96 17.21
C TYR A 302 -6.59 -23.64 18.45
N HIS A 303 -7.70 -24.31 18.59
CA HIS A 303 -8.52 -24.23 19.79
C HIS A 303 -8.13 -25.38 20.74
N CYS A 304 -7.58 -24.99 21.87
CA CYS A 304 -6.86 -25.84 22.80
C CYS A 304 -7.56 -27.19 23.08
N GLY A 305 -6.99 -28.29 22.56
CA GLY A 305 -7.47 -29.65 22.70
C GLY A 305 -8.80 -29.96 22.00
N GLN A 306 -9.37 -29.07 21.25
CA GLN A 306 -10.68 -29.25 20.58
C GLN A 306 -10.54 -29.37 19.06
N PHE A 307 -9.79 -28.50 18.43
CA PHE A 307 -9.55 -28.56 16.98
C PHE A 307 -8.32 -27.77 16.53
N ALA A 308 -7.83 -28.14 15.36
CA ALA A 308 -6.94 -27.32 14.54
C ALA A 308 -7.63 -27.03 13.20
N ALA A 309 -7.54 -25.81 12.71
CA ALA A 309 -8.20 -25.40 11.47
C ALA A 309 -7.35 -24.42 10.65
N LYS A 310 -7.62 -24.40 9.35
CA LYS A 310 -7.04 -23.48 8.39
C LYS A 310 -8.17 -22.80 7.63
N TYR A 311 -7.99 -21.48 7.40
CA TYR A 311 -8.90 -20.66 6.63
C TYR A 311 -8.12 -19.86 5.59
N THR A 312 -8.76 -19.57 4.48
CA THR A 312 -8.27 -18.64 3.47
C THR A 312 -9.11 -17.36 3.53
N PHE A 313 -8.45 -16.23 3.77
CA PHE A 313 -9.01 -14.88 3.65
C PHE A 313 -8.52 -14.26 2.36
N SER A 314 -9.46 -13.79 1.52
CA SER A 314 -9.13 -13.19 0.22
C SER A 314 -9.84 -11.86 0.01
N LEU A 315 -9.07 -10.89 -0.49
CA LEU A 315 -9.58 -9.63 -0.99
C LEU A 315 -10.06 -9.80 -2.45
N PRO A 316 -10.95 -8.97 -2.94
CA PRO A 316 -11.27 -8.87 -4.36
C PRO A 316 -10.01 -8.59 -5.19
N LYS A 317 -9.82 -9.30 -6.31
CA LYS A 317 -8.62 -9.22 -7.14
C LYS A 317 -8.90 -8.57 -8.48
N MET A 318 -7.97 -7.72 -8.94
CA MET A 318 -7.91 -7.21 -10.29
C MET A 318 -6.46 -7.07 -10.72
N TYR A 319 -6.14 -7.49 -11.94
CA TYR A 319 -4.80 -7.41 -12.51
C TYR A 319 -4.84 -6.74 -13.87
N ILE A 320 -3.76 -6.07 -14.21
CA ILE A 320 -3.52 -5.51 -15.54
C ILE A 320 -2.59 -6.44 -16.29
N LEU A 321 -3.02 -6.90 -17.46
CA LEU A 321 -2.21 -7.66 -18.42
C LEU A 321 -1.80 -6.76 -19.58
N GLY A 322 -0.80 -7.19 -20.35
CA GLY A 322 -0.35 -6.52 -21.57
C GLY A 322 0.90 -5.69 -21.38
N GLN A 323 1.00 -4.96 -20.28
CA GLN A 323 2.23 -4.27 -19.89
C GLN A 323 2.98 -5.12 -18.88
N ASN A 324 4.15 -5.60 -19.26
CA ASN A 324 5.06 -6.28 -18.35
C ASN A 324 6.49 -5.81 -18.61
N GLU A 325 7.02 -5.00 -17.72
CA GLU A 325 8.41 -4.50 -17.82
C GLU A 325 9.45 -5.63 -17.63
N VAL A 326 9.03 -6.73 -16.99
CA VAL A 326 9.94 -7.80 -16.53
C VAL A 326 9.73 -9.13 -17.28
N GLY A 327 8.82 -9.20 -18.27
CA GLY A 327 8.50 -10.47 -18.92
C GLY A 327 7.87 -10.33 -20.30
N ASP A 328 7.32 -11.43 -20.80
CA ASP A 328 6.56 -11.43 -22.03
C ASP A 328 5.31 -10.57 -21.87
N ALA A 329 5.12 -9.61 -22.78
CA ALA A 329 3.85 -8.91 -22.90
C ALA A 329 2.74 -9.96 -23.10
N TRP A 330 1.59 -9.79 -22.44
CA TRP A 330 0.47 -10.71 -22.55
C TRP A 330 0.75 -12.13 -22.02
N ASN A 331 1.21 -12.24 -20.78
CA ASN A 331 1.34 -13.51 -20.09
C ASN A 331 0.11 -13.74 -19.18
N PRO A 332 -0.70 -14.80 -19.36
CA PRO A 332 -1.89 -15.05 -18.55
C PRO A 332 -1.57 -15.49 -17.12
N THR A 333 -0.31 -15.86 -16.82
CA THR A 333 0.11 -16.31 -15.48
C THR A 333 0.67 -15.17 -14.63
N SER A 334 0.86 -13.97 -15.22
CA SER A 334 1.39 -12.82 -14.50
C SER A 334 0.70 -11.54 -14.94
N GLY A 335 0.51 -10.60 -14.01
CA GLY A 335 -0.09 -9.31 -14.26
C GLY A 335 0.27 -8.33 -13.13
N ILE A 336 0.10 -7.05 -13.42
CA ILE A 336 0.25 -6.01 -12.39
C ILE A 336 -0.99 -6.04 -11.51
N ALA A 337 -0.81 -6.35 -10.23
CA ALA A 337 -1.88 -6.31 -9.26
C ALA A 337 -2.36 -4.86 -9.05
N MET A 338 -3.66 -4.63 -9.18
CA MET A 338 -4.27 -3.34 -8.86
C MET A 338 -4.54 -3.23 -7.37
N THR A 339 -4.38 -2.05 -6.81
CA THR A 339 -4.76 -1.74 -5.43
C THR A 339 -6.28 -1.75 -5.31
N TRP A 340 -6.83 -2.59 -4.42
CA TRP A 340 -8.24 -2.59 -4.09
C TRP A 340 -8.55 -1.41 -3.17
N GLU A 341 -9.50 -0.55 -3.55
CA GLU A 341 -9.89 0.61 -2.76
C GLU A 341 -11.10 0.28 -1.84
N SER A 342 -12.18 -0.20 -2.43
CA SER A 342 -13.40 -0.63 -1.72
C SER A 342 -14.39 -1.24 -2.71
N GLY A 343 -15.33 -2.06 -2.27
CA GLY A 343 -16.38 -2.63 -3.13
C GLY A 343 -15.81 -3.29 -4.38
N ASN A 344 -16.19 -2.83 -5.56
CA ASN A 344 -15.64 -3.25 -6.85
C ASN A 344 -14.78 -2.15 -7.49
N VAL A 345 -13.97 -1.45 -6.71
CA VAL A 345 -13.11 -0.36 -7.16
C VAL A 345 -11.64 -0.70 -6.93
N TRP A 346 -10.84 -0.55 -7.99
CA TRP A 346 -9.40 -0.77 -7.98
C TRP A 346 -8.68 0.35 -8.69
N SER A 347 -7.43 0.62 -8.25
CA SER A 347 -6.53 1.56 -8.92
C SER A 347 -5.13 0.99 -9.08
N ALA A 348 -4.38 1.53 -10.04
CA ALA A 348 -2.97 1.23 -10.24
C ALA A 348 -2.27 2.37 -10.97
N THR A 349 -0.96 2.45 -10.82
CA THR A 349 -0.09 3.24 -11.68
C THR A 349 0.73 2.30 -12.55
N VAL A 350 0.69 2.51 -13.86
CA VAL A 350 1.35 1.65 -14.86
C VAL A 350 2.17 2.48 -15.81
N THR A 351 3.39 2.05 -16.08
CA THR A 351 4.24 2.63 -17.13
C THR A 351 4.18 1.73 -18.37
N THR A 352 3.91 2.33 -19.51
CA THR A 352 3.89 1.68 -20.83
C THR A 352 5.12 2.10 -21.64
N ALA A 353 5.51 1.24 -22.58
CA ALA A 353 6.64 1.45 -23.48
C ALA A 353 6.20 1.22 -24.93
N PRO A 354 6.98 1.67 -25.94
CA PRO A 354 6.69 1.39 -27.34
C PRO A 354 6.49 -0.11 -27.62
N GLY A 355 5.41 -0.45 -28.32
CA GLY A 355 4.98 -1.82 -28.59
C GLY A 355 4.30 -2.52 -27.42
N ARG A 356 4.07 -1.82 -26.30
CA ARG A 356 3.43 -2.32 -25.06
C ARG A 356 2.36 -1.37 -24.52
N GLU A 357 1.67 -0.68 -25.39
CA GLU A 357 0.66 0.34 -25.04
C GLU A 357 -0.73 -0.23 -24.77
N ASN A 358 -0.91 -1.54 -25.03
CA ASN A 358 -2.21 -2.19 -24.87
C ASN A 358 -2.35 -2.88 -23.52
N LEU A 359 -3.42 -2.59 -22.81
CA LEU A 359 -3.76 -3.13 -21.50
C LEU A 359 -5.05 -3.94 -21.53
N GLY A 360 -5.15 -4.96 -20.71
CA GLY A 360 -6.37 -5.73 -20.42
C GLY A 360 -6.52 -5.89 -18.91
N PHE A 361 -7.75 -6.01 -18.43
CA PHE A 361 -8.06 -6.11 -17.01
C PHE A 361 -8.67 -7.47 -16.71
N VAL A 362 -8.14 -8.19 -15.73
CA VAL A 362 -8.59 -9.54 -15.39
C VAL A 362 -8.70 -9.73 -13.89
N SER A 363 -9.71 -10.48 -13.43
CA SER A 363 -9.89 -10.78 -12.00
C SER A 363 -9.14 -12.05 -11.55
N VAL A 364 -8.54 -12.78 -12.48
CA VAL A 364 -7.84 -14.03 -12.22
C VAL A 364 -6.58 -14.12 -13.08
N LEU A 365 -5.57 -14.84 -12.59
CA LEU A 365 -4.42 -15.27 -13.39
C LEU A 365 -4.50 -16.78 -13.60
N ALA A 366 -3.95 -17.27 -14.70
CA ALA A 366 -3.86 -18.70 -14.98
C ALA A 366 -2.66 -19.34 -14.27
N GLU A 367 -2.69 -20.65 -14.11
CA GLU A 367 -1.55 -21.42 -13.61
C GLU A 367 -0.51 -21.64 -14.71
N ASP A 368 -0.97 -21.83 -15.96
CA ASP A 368 -0.12 -22.14 -17.11
C ASP A 368 -0.29 -21.11 -18.24
N ASN A 369 0.82 -20.82 -18.95
CA ASN A 369 0.80 -20.03 -20.17
C ASN A 369 0.55 -20.92 -21.41
N ASN A 370 -0.66 -21.41 -21.53
CA ASN A 370 -1.12 -22.22 -22.65
C ASN A 370 -2.53 -21.77 -23.09
N SER A 371 -3.11 -22.43 -24.09
CA SER A 371 -4.44 -22.08 -24.61
C SER A 371 -5.55 -22.16 -23.55
N SER A 372 -5.50 -23.18 -22.68
CA SER A 372 -6.48 -23.32 -21.58
C SER A 372 -6.33 -22.21 -20.54
N GLY A 373 -5.10 -21.78 -20.25
CA GLY A 373 -4.83 -20.63 -19.38
C GLY A 373 -5.40 -19.35 -19.97
N TRP A 374 -5.22 -19.13 -21.27
CA TRP A 374 -5.81 -17.99 -21.96
C TRP A 374 -7.35 -18.03 -22.01
N ASP A 375 -7.95 -19.18 -22.23
CA ASP A 375 -9.41 -19.32 -22.21
C ASP A 375 -9.96 -18.98 -20.82
N TYR A 376 -9.29 -19.43 -19.75
CA TYR A 376 -9.66 -19.12 -18.37
C TYR A 376 -9.57 -17.61 -18.07
N VAL A 377 -8.47 -16.98 -18.44
CA VAL A 377 -8.25 -15.54 -18.22
C VAL A 377 -9.22 -14.70 -19.08
N ASN A 378 -9.41 -15.03 -20.36
CA ASN A 378 -10.33 -14.30 -21.24
C ASN A 378 -11.79 -14.39 -20.79
N GLY A 379 -12.19 -15.50 -20.16
CA GLY A 379 -13.51 -15.62 -19.53
C GLY A 379 -13.71 -14.67 -18.32
N ASN A 380 -12.63 -14.09 -17.79
CA ASN A 380 -12.62 -13.21 -16.62
C ASN A 380 -12.00 -11.85 -16.91
N ARG A 381 -12.11 -11.39 -18.16
CA ARG A 381 -11.49 -10.16 -18.65
C ARG A 381 -12.53 -9.06 -18.87
N TRP A 382 -12.11 -7.83 -18.63
CA TRP A 382 -12.86 -6.60 -18.94
C TRP A 382 -12.11 -5.77 -19.96
N GLY A 383 -12.85 -5.18 -20.88
CA GLY A 383 -12.35 -4.28 -21.90
C GLY A 383 -13.37 -3.19 -22.23
N LEU A 384 -13.07 -2.34 -23.20
CA LEU A 384 -14.02 -1.33 -23.66
C LEU A 384 -15.27 -1.99 -24.28
N GLU A 385 -16.43 -1.42 -24.00
CA GLU A 385 -17.71 -1.97 -24.47
C GLU A 385 -17.84 -1.98 -26.00
N ASN A 386 -17.27 -1.00 -26.66
CA ASN A 386 -17.33 -0.85 -28.11
C ASN A 386 -15.95 -1.03 -28.70
N ASP A 387 -15.55 -2.08 -29.30
CA ASP A 387 -14.33 -2.37 -30.07
C ASP A 387 -13.28 -1.23 -30.27
N LYS A 388 -13.34 -0.17 -29.47
CA LYS A 388 -12.40 0.94 -29.46
C LYS A 388 -11.17 0.49 -28.70
N GLN A 389 -10.18 0.04 -29.44
CA GLN A 389 -8.86 -0.28 -28.86
C GLN A 389 -8.12 0.96 -28.34
N GLU A 390 -8.49 2.14 -28.79
CA GLU A 390 -7.92 3.40 -28.33
C GLU A 390 -8.79 3.98 -27.22
N GLY A 391 -8.23 4.05 -26.01
CA GLY A 391 -8.85 4.69 -24.86
C GLY A 391 -8.67 6.20 -24.88
N ALA A 392 -9.75 6.94 -24.61
CA ALA A 392 -9.62 8.35 -24.30
C ALA A 392 -8.98 8.52 -22.91
N LEU A 393 -7.96 9.40 -22.82
CA LEU A 393 -7.31 9.71 -21.54
C LEU A 393 -8.06 10.82 -20.82
N ALA A 394 -8.06 10.77 -19.50
CA ALA A 394 -8.74 11.71 -18.61
C ALA A 394 -10.26 11.81 -18.87
N GLU A 395 -10.86 10.73 -19.34
CA GLU A 395 -12.30 10.60 -19.55
C GLU A 395 -12.80 9.33 -18.85
N LYS A 396 -14.10 9.33 -18.51
CA LYS A 396 -14.77 8.16 -17.95
C LYS A 396 -15.21 7.23 -19.09
N LEU A 397 -14.58 6.07 -19.19
CA LEU A 397 -14.86 5.06 -20.22
C LEU A 397 -15.82 4.00 -19.69
N THR A 398 -16.64 3.42 -20.55
CA THR A 398 -17.51 2.28 -20.20
C THR A 398 -16.80 0.98 -20.53
N VAL A 399 -16.75 0.07 -19.55
CA VAL A 399 -16.20 -1.28 -19.71
C VAL A 399 -17.26 -2.34 -19.55
N SER A 400 -17.05 -3.46 -20.22
CA SER A 400 -17.87 -4.66 -20.07
C SER A 400 -16.99 -5.90 -20.06
N LYS A 401 -17.57 -7.04 -19.68
CA LYS A 401 -16.86 -8.32 -19.67
C LYS A 401 -16.63 -8.82 -21.10
N ASN A 402 -15.43 -8.62 -21.61
CA ASN A 402 -14.99 -9.02 -22.95
C ASN A 402 -13.46 -9.13 -23.02
N SER A 403 -12.92 -9.60 -24.16
CA SER A 403 -11.48 -9.77 -24.36
C SER A 403 -10.79 -8.59 -25.07
N ASN A 404 -11.46 -7.45 -25.24
CA ASN A 404 -10.87 -6.28 -25.87
C ASN A 404 -9.73 -5.72 -25.00
N SER A 405 -8.72 -5.16 -25.65
CA SER A 405 -7.66 -4.39 -24.99
C SER A 405 -7.89 -2.89 -25.17
N ILE A 406 -7.17 -2.12 -24.37
CA ILE A 406 -7.24 -0.65 -24.37
C ILE A 406 -5.85 -0.14 -24.67
N ASN A 407 -5.69 0.60 -25.77
CA ASN A 407 -4.46 1.30 -26.09
C ASN A 407 -4.40 2.64 -25.34
N VAL A 408 -3.43 2.80 -24.46
CA VAL A 408 -3.25 4.02 -23.64
C VAL A 408 -2.13 4.93 -24.15
N GLY A 409 -1.35 4.47 -25.14
CA GLY A 409 -0.14 5.16 -25.59
C GLY A 409 1.05 4.92 -24.67
N VAL A 410 2.16 5.63 -24.96
CA VAL A 410 3.40 5.55 -24.16
C VAL A 410 3.35 6.58 -23.03
N GLY A 411 3.72 6.17 -21.83
CA GLY A 411 3.75 7.03 -20.65
C GLY A 411 3.52 6.30 -19.33
N THR A 412 3.38 7.06 -18.27
CA THR A 412 2.96 6.53 -16.96
C THR A 412 1.56 7.01 -16.65
N PHE A 413 0.66 6.07 -16.34
CA PHE A 413 -0.77 6.31 -16.22
C PHE A 413 -1.28 5.87 -14.87
N PHE A 414 -2.09 6.70 -14.24
CA PHE A 414 -3.01 6.32 -13.18
C PHE A 414 -4.26 5.70 -13.82
N ILE A 415 -4.66 4.56 -13.31
CA ILE A 415 -5.81 3.79 -13.79
C ILE A 415 -6.72 3.52 -12.61
N ARG A 416 -8.01 3.80 -12.74
CA ARG A 416 -9.04 3.45 -11.78
C ARG A 416 -10.20 2.76 -12.45
N MET A 417 -10.47 1.52 -12.04
CA MET A 417 -11.59 0.71 -12.52
C MET A 417 -12.65 0.63 -11.43
N ASN A 418 -13.89 0.89 -11.79
CA ASN A 418 -15.04 0.75 -10.91
C ASN A 418 -16.09 -0.14 -11.62
N LEU A 419 -16.26 -1.37 -11.15
CA LEU A 419 -17.25 -2.32 -11.68
C LEU A 419 -18.63 -2.17 -11.04
N ASP A 420 -18.82 -1.32 -10.04
CA ASP A 420 -20.16 -0.99 -9.52
C ASP A 420 -20.95 -0.16 -10.54
N ASP A 421 -20.26 0.66 -11.31
CA ASP A 421 -20.83 1.47 -12.40
C ASP A 421 -20.25 1.13 -13.79
N ASN A 422 -19.45 0.07 -13.89
CA ASN A 422 -18.78 -0.39 -15.12
C ASN A 422 -17.94 0.68 -15.80
N THR A 423 -17.16 1.41 -15.04
CA THR A 423 -16.34 2.49 -15.56
C THR A 423 -14.86 2.26 -15.38
N LEU A 424 -14.10 2.85 -16.30
CA LEU A 424 -12.65 2.91 -16.29
C LEU A 424 -12.22 4.36 -16.51
N TYR A 425 -11.33 4.84 -15.67
CA TYR A 425 -10.69 6.13 -15.79
C TYR A 425 -9.19 5.93 -15.95
N ILE A 426 -8.58 6.58 -16.93
CA ILE A 426 -7.13 6.52 -17.20
C ILE A 426 -6.62 7.94 -17.39
N ALA A 427 -5.66 8.37 -16.58
CA ALA A 427 -5.03 9.66 -16.70
C ALA A 427 -3.50 9.53 -16.69
N PRO A 428 -2.76 10.29 -17.49
CA PRO A 428 -1.31 10.33 -17.38
C PRO A 428 -0.89 10.89 -16.02
N THR A 429 0.18 10.36 -15.45
CA THR A 429 0.76 10.87 -14.19
C THR A 429 1.85 11.89 -14.44
N LYS A 430 2.37 11.98 -15.67
CA LYS A 430 3.38 12.93 -16.09
C LYS A 430 2.98 13.59 -17.40
N LEU A 431 3.25 14.87 -17.49
CA LEU A 431 3.05 15.66 -18.71
C LEU A 431 4.34 16.40 -19.02
N TYR A 432 4.81 16.28 -20.24
CA TYR A 432 6.01 16.95 -20.73
C TYR A 432 5.62 18.03 -21.70
N MET A 433 6.36 19.14 -21.68
CA MET A 433 6.19 20.22 -22.63
C MET A 433 7.24 20.13 -23.74
N ILE A 434 6.81 20.19 -24.99
CA ILE A 434 7.64 20.20 -26.19
C ILE A 434 7.39 21.47 -27.00
N GLY A 435 8.36 21.90 -27.79
CA GLY A 435 8.27 23.07 -28.65
C GLY A 435 9.38 24.08 -28.39
N THR A 436 9.17 25.35 -28.81
CA THR A 436 10.14 26.43 -28.66
C THR A 436 10.42 26.86 -27.23
N SER A 437 9.75 26.26 -26.28
CA SER A 437 9.84 26.54 -24.85
C SER A 437 10.71 25.56 -24.06
N ASN A 438 11.47 24.68 -24.72
CA ASN A 438 12.33 23.72 -24.01
C ASN A 438 13.45 24.43 -23.24
N LYS A 439 13.90 23.84 -22.11
CA LYS A 439 14.97 24.40 -21.26
C LYS A 439 16.30 24.55 -21.98
N ALA A 440 16.62 23.63 -22.92
CA ALA A 440 17.90 23.62 -23.62
C ALA A 440 17.82 24.32 -24.96
N GLU A 441 18.86 25.10 -25.28
CA GLU A 441 19.04 25.72 -26.60
C GLU A 441 19.15 24.61 -27.68
N GLY A 442 18.39 24.77 -28.78
CA GLY A 442 18.48 23.89 -29.96
C GLY A 442 17.60 22.65 -29.99
N HIS A 443 16.83 22.39 -28.95
CA HIS A 443 15.87 21.29 -28.89
C HIS A 443 14.44 21.81 -29.05
N HIS A 444 14.03 22.05 -30.26
CA HIS A 444 12.68 22.59 -30.53
C HIS A 444 11.63 21.48 -30.26
N TRP A 445 10.97 20.93 -31.11
CA TRP A 445 9.87 19.96 -30.92
C TRP A 445 10.27 18.53 -30.53
N ALA A 446 11.55 18.25 -30.32
CA ALA A 446 12.05 16.96 -29.89
C ALA A 446 11.97 16.85 -28.35
N PRO A 447 11.18 15.93 -27.81
CA PRO A 447 11.18 15.68 -26.37
C PRO A 447 12.51 15.06 -25.95
N ASN A 448 13.06 15.54 -24.84
CA ASN A 448 14.27 15.02 -24.22
C ASN A 448 14.24 15.24 -22.70
N ASP A 449 15.30 14.86 -22.00
CA ASP A 449 15.43 15.02 -20.55
C ASP A 449 15.39 16.49 -20.08
N ASP A 450 15.66 17.43 -21.00
CA ASP A 450 15.58 18.87 -20.73
C ASP A 450 14.18 19.47 -20.95
N SER A 451 13.21 18.70 -21.42
CA SER A 451 11.83 19.16 -21.54
C SER A 451 11.24 19.51 -20.16
N TYR A 452 10.44 20.56 -20.09
CA TYR A 452 9.68 20.82 -18.87
C TYR A 452 8.74 19.68 -18.60
N MET A 453 8.68 19.23 -17.36
CA MET A 453 7.81 18.13 -16.91
C MET A 453 7.04 18.57 -15.67
N ALA A 454 5.76 18.21 -15.62
CA ALA A 454 4.93 18.28 -14.43
C ALA A 454 4.38 16.91 -14.08
N GLU A 455 4.29 16.63 -12.78
CA GLU A 455 3.59 15.46 -12.26
C GLU A 455 2.13 15.81 -11.99
N SER A 456 1.26 14.83 -12.19
CA SER A 456 -0.16 14.95 -11.88
C SER A 456 -0.36 15.11 -10.37
N ASP A 457 -1.33 15.93 -9.99
CA ASP A 457 -1.79 16.02 -8.61
C ASP A 457 -2.36 14.65 -8.18
N PRO A 458 -1.86 14.04 -7.10
CA PRO A 458 -2.36 12.74 -6.63
C PRO A 458 -3.83 12.75 -6.20
N GLU A 459 -4.35 13.89 -5.72
CA GLU A 459 -5.75 14.04 -5.31
C GLU A 459 -6.68 14.29 -6.51
N THR A 460 -6.13 14.86 -7.59
CA THR A 460 -6.84 15.15 -8.83
C THR A 460 -6.05 14.65 -10.04
N PRO A 461 -6.00 13.32 -10.29
CA PRO A 461 -5.26 12.78 -11.43
C PRO A 461 -5.66 13.44 -12.76
N GLY A 462 -4.67 13.75 -13.61
CA GLY A 462 -4.88 14.46 -14.87
C GLY A 462 -4.79 15.97 -14.78
N VAL A 463 -4.53 16.54 -13.59
CA VAL A 463 -4.25 17.97 -13.40
C VAL A 463 -2.76 18.17 -13.14
N PHE A 464 -2.15 19.10 -13.88
CA PHE A 464 -0.70 19.35 -13.88
C PHE A 464 -0.41 20.82 -13.64
N THR A 465 0.67 21.10 -12.91
CA THR A 465 1.15 22.47 -12.70
C THR A 465 2.63 22.57 -13.05
N PHE A 466 2.92 23.39 -14.06
CA PHE A 466 4.28 23.83 -14.39
C PHE A 466 4.54 25.18 -13.72
N ASN A 467 5.52 25.27 -12.81
CA ASN A 467 5.77 26.49 -12.04
C ASN A 467 7.21 26.58 -11.51
N PRO A 468 7.99 27.58 -11.85
CA PRO A 468 7.81 28.45 -13.00
C PRO A 468 8.35 27.80 -14.28
N ILE A 469 7.87 28.28 -15.43
CA ILE A 469 8.48 28.01 -16.73
C ILE A 469 8.82 29.31 -17.41
N ASP A 470 9.97 29.37 -18.09
CA ASP A 470 10.44 30.53 -18.85
C ASP A 470 10.29 30.23 -20.33
N LEU A 471 9.33 30.89 -20.97
CA LEU A 471 8.98 30.71 -22.37
C LEU A 471 9.67 31.77 -23.21
N LYS A 472 10.51 31.33 -24.16
CA LYS A 472 11.32 32.22 -25.00
C LYS A 472 11.13 31.96 -26.49
N VAL A 473 11.17 33.01 -27.30
CA VAL A 473 11.14 32.92 -28.77
C VAL A 473 12.46 32.44 -29.38
N GLU A 474 13.56 32.44 -28.64
CA GLU A 474 14.91 32.16 -29.15
C GLU A 474 15.10 30.85 -29.89
N ASN A 475 14.12 29.97 -29.82
CA ASN A 475 14.12 28.62 -30.40
C ASN A 475 13.30 28.56 -31.70
N LYS A 476 13.62 29.38 -32.69
CA LYS A 476 13.00 29.33 -34.03
C LYS A 476 13.36 28.03 -34.75
N ALA A 477 12.38 27.36 -35.33
CA ALA A 477 12.65 26.33 -36.34
C ALA A 477 13.39 27.00 -37.51
N VAL A 478 14.49 26.40 -37.95
CA VAL A 478 15.29 26.95 -39.06
C VAL A 478 14.41 27.04 -40.31
N GLY A 479 14.10 28.28 -40.75
CA GLY A 479 13.39 28.56 -41.99
C GLY A 479 11.97 29.10 -41.88
N GLU A 480 11.38 29.22 -40.69
CA GLU A 480 10.09 29.85 -40.48
C GLU A 480 10.24 31.27 -39.92
N GLU A 481 9.51 32.25 -40.50
CA GLU A 481 9.35 33.57 -39.89
C GLU A 481 8.38 33.40 -38.70
N ALA A 482 8.93 33.32 -37.47
CA ALA A 482 8.12 33.38 -36.28
C ALA A 482 7.51 34.77 -36.13
N GLU A 483 6.24 34.85 -35.74
CA GLU A 483 5.67 36.10 -35.26
C GLU A 483 6.51 36.58 -34.07
N GLU A 484 6.93 37.82 -34.12
CA GLU A 484 7.77 38.40 -33.07
C GLU A 484 7.04 38.30 -31.74
N ASP A 485 7.72 37.78 -30.72
CA ASP A 485 7.28 37.66 -29.33
C ASP A 485 6.39 36.46 -28.92
N LEU A 486 6.16 35.46 -29.75
CA LEU A 486 5.39 34.27 -29.35
C LEU A 486 6.27 33.03 -29.15
N ALA A 487 6.03 32.30 -28.04
CA ALA A 487 6.55 30.95 -27.78
C ALA A 487 5.48 29.91 -28.13
N TYR A 488 5.86 28.89 -28.91
CA TYR A 488 4.97 27.80 -29.34
C TYR A 488 5.31 26.51 -28.63
N PHE A 489 4.31 25.79 -28.14
CA PHE A 489 4.51 24.54 -27.44
C PHE A 489 3.29 23.58 -27.52
N ALA A 490 3.50 22.32 -27.15
CA ALA A 490 2.46 21.35 -26.96
C ALA A 490 2.81 20.47 -25.75
N PHE A 491 1.86 19.66 -25.30
CA PHE A 491 2.11 18.69 -24.23
C PHE A 491 2.12 17.26 -24.79
N VAL A 492 2.93 16.38 -24.15
CA VAL A 492 2.97 14.94 -24.45
C VAL A 492 2.98 14.15 -23.14
N THR A 493 2.34 12.96 -23.14
CA THR A 493 2.21 12.11 -21.95
C THR A 493 3.39 11.19 -21.74
N GLY A 494 4.25 11.02 -22.74
CA GLY A 494 5.44 10.18 -22.66
C GLY A 494 6.52 10.67 -23.62
N ILE A 495 7.75 10.42 -23.24
CA ILE A 495 8.94 10.68 -24.06
C ILE A 495 9.60 9.34 -24.33
N THR A 496 9.76 8.97 -25.60
CA THR A 496 10.62 7.87 -26.01
C THR A 496 11.84 8.46 -26.69
N ILE A 497 12.98 8.38 -26.03
CA ILE A 497 14.28 8.71 -26.60
C ILE A 497 14.95 7.40 -26.96
N THR A 498 15.11 7.13 -28.25
CA THR A 498 16.08 6.13 -28.71
C THR A 498 17.44 6.82 -28.80
N ASP A 499 18.54 6.09 -28.58
CA ASP A 499 19.90 6.63 -28.43
C ASP A 499 20.37 7.65 -29.49
N THR A 500 19.63 7.84 -30.56
CA THR A 500 19.98 8.73 -31.69
C THR A 500 18.81 9.46 -32.35
N GLU A 501 17.56 9.07 -32.16
CA GLU A 501 16.40 9.66 -32.88
C GLU A 501 15.15 9.70 -32.01
N VAL A 502 14.33 10.76 -32.20
CA VAL A 502 13.01 10.90 -31.59
C VAL A 502 12.01 10.02 -32.34
N ASP A 503 11.29 9.16 -31.64
CA ASP A 503 10.14 8.47 -32.21
C ASP A 503 8.95 9.44 -32.34
N TRP A 504 8.89 10.12 -33.48
CA TRP A 504 7.81 11.05 -33.79
C TRP A 504 6.42 10.37 -33.82
N GLY A 505 6.35 9.08 -34.10
CA GLY A 505 5.08 8.34 -34.02
C GLY A 505 4.54 8.34 -32.61
N SER A 506 5.35 7.97 -31.64
CA SER A 506 4.96 7.98 -30.22
C SER A 506 4.66 9.39 -29.71
N VAL A 507 5.48 10.39 -30.09
CA VAL A 507 5.25 11.79 -29.71
C VAL A 507 3.90 12.27 -30.21
N ASN A 508 3.63 12.11 -31.49
CA ASN A 508 2.39 12.59 -32.10
C ASN A 508 1.15 11.85 -31.58
N ASN A 509 1.27 10.56 -31.30
CA ASN A 509 0.18 9.75 -30.71
C ASN A 509 -0.10 10.10 -29.22
N SER A 510 0.81 10.79 -28.55
CA SER A 510 0.64 11.23 -27.16
C SER A 510 0.48 12.75 -27.00
N ARG A 511 0.34 13.50 -28.11
CA ARG A 511 0.34 14.96 -28.13
C ARG A 511 -1.03 15.55 -27.77
N TRP A 512 -1.00 16.57 -26.93
CA TRP A 512 -2.15 17.38 -26.53
C TRP A 512 -1.93 18.81 -27.00
N CYS A 513 -2.78 19.28 -27.88
CA CYS A 513 -2.71 20.61 -28.48
C CYS A 513 -4.06 21.02 -29.10
N PRO A 514 -4.25 22.28 -29.54
CA PRO A 514 -5.36 22.68 -30.40
C PRO A 514 -5.35 21.91 -31.73
N ASP A 515 -6.54 21.63 -32.31
CA ASP A 515 -6.67 20.83 -33.54
C ASP A 515 -6.25 21.61 -34.77
N ASN A 516 -5.13 21.23 -35.41
CA ASN A 516 -4.60 21.78 -36.66
C ASN A 516 -4.52 23.32 -36.71
N LYS A 517 -4.28 23.96 -35.56
CA LYS A 517 -4.18 25.42 -35.44
C LYS A 517 -3.29 25.80 -34.25
N ASP A 518 -2.95 27.06 -34.20
CA ASP A 518 -2.33 27.67 -33.04
C ASP A 518 -3.40 28.20 -32.08
N GLY A 519 -3.28 27.86 -30.81
CA GLY A 519 -4.15 28.31 -29.73
C GLY A 519 -3.45 29.34 -28.87
N GLU A 520 -3.79 30.63 -29.04
CA GLU A 520 -3.19 31.69 -28.25
C GLU A 520 -3.74 31.70 -26.83
N LEU A 521 -2.84 31.54 -25.86
CA LEU A 521 -3.17 31.64 -24.45
C LEU A 521 -3.12 33.08 -23.99
N THR A 522 -4.18 33.51 -23.31
CA THR A 522 -4.27 34.85 -22.71
C THR A 522 -4.03 34.74 -21.20
N ASP A 523 -3.25 35.69 -20.66
CA ASP A 523 -2.93 35.70 -19.22
C ASP A 523 -4.16 35.59 -18.34
N ASN A 524 -4.07 34.67 -17.38
CA ASN A 524 -5.09 34.36 -16.39
C ASN A 524 -6.48 33.96 -16.96
N THR A 525 -6.52 33.51 -18.20
CA THR A 525 -7.75 33.10 -18.88
C THR A 525 -7.68 31.61 -19.23
N ASP A 526 -8.78 30.90 -19.07
CA ASP A 526 -8.87 29.49 -19.41
C ASP A 526 -9.00 29.31 -20.93
N PHE A 527 -8.13 28.47 -21.50
CA PHE A 527 -8.21 28.02 -22.89
C PHE A 527 -8.77 26.57 -22.90
N THR A 528 -9.82 26.32 -23.67
CA THR A 528 -10.58 25.05 -23.63
C THR A 528 -10.67 24.29 -24.94
N ASP A 529 -10.19 24.89 -26.08
CA ASP A 529 -10.32 24.26 -27.41
C ASP A 529 -9.07 23.46 -27.78
N PHE A 530 -8.80 22.38 -27.01
CA PHE A 530 -7.70 21.46 -27.26
C PHE A 530 -8.06 20.01 -26.90
N GLY A 531 -7.24 19.09 -27.36
CA GLY A 531 -7.38 17.66 -27.11
C GLY A 531 -6.16 16.87 -27.56
N LYS A 532 -6.34 15.57 -27.72
CA LYS A 532 -5.31 14.68 -28.28
C LYS A 532 -5.33 14.81 -29.82
N HIS A 533 -4.43 15.61 -30.38
CA HIS A 533 -4.33 15.90 -31.79
C HIS A 533 -2.91 15.73 -32.32
N TYR A 534 -2.81 15.39 -33.61
CA TYR A 534 -1.52 15.15 -34.26
C TYR A 534 -0.77 16.45 -34.56
N ASN A 535 -1.46 17.52 -34.98
CA ASN A 535 -0.91 18.81 -35.35
C ASN A 535 -1.59 19.92 -34.58
N GLY A 536 -0.83 20.94 -34.22
CA GLY A 536 -1.28 22.15 -33.52
C GLY A 536 -0.30 22.54 -32.43
N ALA A 537 -0.41 23.74 -31.93
CA ALA A 537 0.41 24.26 -30.85
C ALA A 537 -0.39 25.23 -29.98
N PHE A 538 -0.04 25.32 -28.73
CA PHE A 538 -0.35 26.49 -27.92
C PHE A 538 0.68 27.58 -28.26
N CYS A 539 0.29 28.85 -28.24
CA CYS A 539 1.21 29.95 -28.29
C CYS A 539 0.89 30.99 -27.21
N ILE A 540 1.94 31.66 -26.73
CA ILE A 540 1.84 32.70 -25.71
C ILE A 540 3.02 33.67 -25.86
N LYS A 541 2.85 34.92 -25.43
CA LYS A 541 3.93 35.88 -25.38
C LYS A 541 5.08 35.41 -24.49
N ASN A 542 6.29 35.84 -24.86
CA ASN A 542 7.48 35.52 -24.07
C ASN A 542 7.34 35.97 -22.62
N GLY A 543 7.84 35.16 -21.72
CA GLY A 543 7.84 35.46 -20.30
C GLY A 543 7.88 34.26 -19.39
N ALA A 544 7.89 34.53 -18.11
CA ALA A 544 7.79 33.51 -17.08
C ALA A 544 6.31 33.26 -16.69
N TYR A 545 5.91 32.00 -16.64
CA TYR A 545 4.52 31.62 -16.37
C TYR A 545 4.42 30.48 -15.35
N LYS A 546 3.28 30.49 -14.67
CA LYS A 546 2.70 29.27 -14.06
C LYS A 546 1.63 28.75 -15.02
N LEU A 547 1.78 27.54 -15.52
CA LEU A 547 0.77 26.88 -16.33
C LEU A 547 0.05 25.81 -15.50
N THR A 548 -1.28 25.83 -15.53
CA THR A 548 -2.12 24.74 -15.03
C THR A 548 -2.81 24.08 -16.21
N VAL A 549 -2.65 22.77 -16.33
CA VAL A 549 -3.26 21.96 -17.38
C VAL A 549 -4.18 20.94 -16.72
N ASP A 550 -5.46 21.02 -16.99
CA ASP A 550 -6.44 20.06 -16.55
C ASP A 550 -6.97 19.28 -17.77
N LEU A 551 -6.53 18.05 -17.91
CA LEU A 551 -6.97 17.18 -19.00
C LEU A 551 -8.41 16.69 -18.83
N ASN A 552 -8.96 16.68 -17.60
CA ASN A 552 -10.31 16.23 -17.33
C ASN A 552 -11.35 17.22 -17.88
N THR A 553 -11.08 18.50 -17.69
CA THR A 553 -11.95 19.59 -18.18
C THR A 553 -11.49 20.14 -19.53
N LYS A 554 -10.33 19.64 -20.04
CA LYS A 554 -9.66 20.17 -21.24
C LYS A 554 -9.40 21.67 -21.11
N THR A 555 -8.75 22.06 -20.01
CA THR A 555 -8.48 23.47 -19.69
C THR A 555 -6.98 23.70 -19.53
N VAL A 556 -6.44 24.71 -20.22
CA VAL A 556 -5.09 25.25 -19.99
C VAL A 556 -5.21 26.68 -19.52
N LYS A 557 -4.55 26.99 -18.41
CA LYS A 557 -4.49 28.34 -17.85
C LYS A 557 -3.05 28.76 -17.67
N ALA A 558 -2.68 29.91 -18.22
CA ALA A 558 -1.39 30.54 -18.04
C ALA A 558 -1.54 31.77 -17.14
N VAL A 559 -0.70 31.85 -16.11
CA VAL A 559 -0.60 33.04 -15.25
C VAL A 559 0.80 33.63 -15.41
N TYR A 560 0.88 34.85 -15.88
CA TYR A 560 2.16 35.56 -16.07
C TYR A 560 2.81 35.84 -14.71
N LEU A 561 4.07 35.44 -14.59
CA LEU A 561 4.87 35.73 -13.41
C LEU A 561 5.74 36.96 -13.71
N THR A 562 5.52 38.05 -13.00
CA THR A 562 6.42 39.19 -13.09
C THR A 562 7.85 38.77 -12.71
N SER A 563 8.87 39.46 -13.25
CA SER A 563 10.30 39.10 -13.19
C SER A 563 10.90 38.82 -11.80
N SER A 564 10.09 38.82 -10.76
CA SER A 564 10.45 38.48 -9.37
C SER A 564 10.08 37.05 -8.98
N GLY A 565 9.42 36.23 -9.82
CA GLY A 565 8.99 34.86 -9.48
C GLY A 565 7.93 34.80 -8.39
N VAL A 566 7.20 35.87 -8.14
CA VAL A 566 6.12 35.97 -7.15
C VAL A 566 4.80 36.12 -7.88
N GLU A 567 3.83 35.27 -7.60
CA GLU A 567 2.44 35.41 -8.06
C GLU A 567 1.92 36.81 -7.68
N GLN A 568 1.48 37.62 -8.63
CA GLN A 568 0.90 38.92 -8.32
C GLN A 568 -0.50 38.71 -7.71
N VAL A 569 -0.55 38.65 -6.40
CA VAL A 569 -1.81 38.74 -5.68
C VAL A 569 -2.32 40.18 -5.85
N GLY A 570 -3.54 40.32 -6.33
CA GLY A 570 -4.17 41.60 -6.73
C GLY A 570 -3.82 42.82 -5.88
N ALA A 571 -3.81 43.96 -6.50
CA ALA A 571 -3.18 45.24 -6.18
C ALA A 571 -3.46 45.90 -4.80
N GLU A 572 -3.79 45.16 -3.74
CA GLU A 572 -4.06 45.72 -2.40
C GLU A 572 -3.35 44.98 -1.24
N ALA A 573 -2.41 44.06 -1.48
CA ALA A 573 -1.68 43.38 -0.40
C ALA A 573 -0.18 43.67 -0.48
N ALA A 574 0.44 43.96 0.66
CA ALA A 574 1.90 44.12 0.76
C ALA A 574 2.60 42.85 0.24
N GLY A 575 3.49 42.98 -0.73
CA GLY A 575 4.22 41.90 -1.37
C GLY A 575 5.43 41.44 -0.52
N VAL A 576 5.77 40.13 -0.55
CA VAL A 576 6.95 39.58 0.10
C VAL A 576 7.97 39.15 -0.96
N ILE A 577 9.18 39.71 -0.93
CA ILE A 577 10.29 39.34 -1.80
C ILE A 577 11.36 38.63 -0.97
N ALA A 578 11.84 37.47 -1.45
CA ALA A 578 12.92 36.71 -0.83
C ALA A 578 14.07 36.58 -1.85
N ALA A 579 15.14 37.32 -1.66
CA ALA A 579 16.33 37.28 -2.52
C ALA A 579 17.59 37.65 -1.73
N ASP A 580 18.74 37.16 -2.17
CA ASP A 580 20.08 37.54 -1.70
C ASP A 580 20.27 37.54 -0.18
N GLY A 581 19.76 36.51 0.48
CA GLY A 581 19.84 36.38 1.95
C GLY A 581 18.93 37.35 2.72
N GLN A 582 17.92 37.94 2.07
CA GLN A 582 16.98 38.86 2.69
C GLN A 582 15.53 38.54 2.35
N ILE A 583 14.65 38.86 3.28
CA ILE A 583 13.18 38.91 3.07
C ILE A 583 12.80 40.41 3.10
N ARG A 584 12.18 40.90 2.06
CA ARG A 584 11.73 42.30 1.95
C ARG A 584 10.22 42.37 1.77
N ILE A 585 9.60 43.28 2.48
CA ILE A 585 8.15 43.60 2.34
C ILE A 585 8.00 44.86 1.49
N VAL A 586 7.24 44.74 0.42
CA VAL A 586 6.95 45.84 -0.49
C VAL A 586 5.48 46.26 -0.35
N GLY A 587 5.23 47.52 -0.16
CA GLY A 587 3.91 48.08 0.10
C GLY A 587 3.66 48.39 1.58
N ASP A 588 2.51 48.96 1.86
CA ASP A 588 2.12 49.34 3.22
C ASP A 588 1.66 48.09 4.01
N ALA A 589 2.29 47.83 5.13
CA ALA A 589 1.95 46.75 6.06
C ALA A 589 1.95 47.30 7.48
N ALA A 590 0.96 46.94 8.29
CA ALA A 590 0.88 47.36 9.69
C ALA A 590 1.81 46.50 10.54
N THR A 591 1.81 45.18 10.31
CA THR A 591 2.63 44.23 11.08
C THR A 591 3.24 43.13 10.19
N VAL A 592 4.49 42.74 10.51
CA VAL A 592 5.20 41.65 9.85
C VAL A 592 5.75 40.69 10.89
N SER A 593 5.50 39.39 10.71
CA SER A 593 6.14 38.34 11.48
C SER A 593 6.83 37.35 10.54
N VAL A 594 8.02 36.89 10.88
CA VAL A 594 8.82 35.96 10.07
C VAL A 594 9.17 34.75 10.91
N TYR A 595 8.93 33.56 10.41
CA TYR A 595 9.22 32.29 11.06
C TYR A 595 10.10 31.42 10.15
N ASN A 596 11.05 30.70 10.70
CA ASN A 596 11.83 29.70 9.98
C ASN A 596 11.01 28.39 9.78
N ALA A 597 11.58 27.43 9.03
CA ALA A 597 10.92 26.15 8.76
C ALA A 597 10.61 25.31 10.01
N ALA A 598 11.29 25.55 11.13
CA ALA A 598 11.03 24.91 12.41
C ALA A 598 9.97 25.63 13.27
N GLY A 599 9.32 26.67 12.71
CA GLY A 599 8.33 27.50 13.41
C GLY A 599 8.91 28.50 14.43
N GLN A 600 10.24 28.66 14.48
CA GLN A 600 10.87 29.62 15.37
C GLN A 600 10.78 31.03 14.77
N ALA A 601 10.41 32.00 15.58
CA ALA A 601 10.29 33.37 15.15
C ALA A 601 11.66 34.00 14.88
N VAL A 602 11.81 34.61 13.71
CA VAL A 602 12.91 35.51 13.31
C VAL A 602 12.52 36.95 13.67
N ALA A 603 11.24 37.30 13.45
CA ALA A 603 10.64 38.56 13.85
C ALA A 603 9.17 38.37 14.20
N ILE A 604 8.64 39.14 15.14
CA ILE A 604 7.21 39.10 15.53
C ILE A 604 6.68 40.52 15.59
N ASN A 605 5.57 40.80 14.87
CA ASN A 605 4.90 42.09 14.83
C ASN A 605 5.84 43.26 14.61
N SER A 606 6.85 43.08 13.72
CA SER A 606 7.89 44.08 13.43
C SER A 606 7.34 45.15 12.51
N ALA A 607 7.80 46.37 12.72
CA ALA A 607 7.63 47.49 11.76
C ALA A 607 8.71 47.51 10.67
N GLU A 608 9.74 46.67 10.79
CA GLU A 608 10.78 46.54 9.78
C GLU A 608 10.22 45.91 8.49
N ARG A 609 10.82 46.31 7.37
CA ARG A 609 10.42 45.83 6.02
C ARG A 609 11.52 44.99 5.34
N THR A 610 12.65 44.80 6.03
CA THR A 610 13.76 44.02 5.50
C THR A 610 14.38 43.20 6.63
N PHE A 611 14.43 41.89 6.43
CA PHE A 611 14.97 40.92 7.39
C PHE A 611 16.14 40.19 6.74
N ALA A 612 17.34 40.32 7.30
CA ALA A 612 18.49 39.52 6.89
C ALA A 612 18.30 38.09 7.45
N VAL A 613 18.34 37.08 6.59
CA VAL A 613 18.12 35.69 6.98
C VAL A 613 19.10 34.77 6.25
N VAL A 614 19.38 33.61 6.80
CA VAL A 614 20.17 32.58 6.13
C VAL A 614 19.37 31.91 5.03
N ARG A 615 20.04 31.23 4.10
CA ARG A 615 19.35 30.42 3.07
C ARG A 615 18.43 29.41 3.73
N GLY A 616 17.20 29.35 3.27
CA GLY A 616 16.20 28.46 3.87
C GLY A 616 14.77 28.82 3.51
N MET A 617 13.85 28.06 4.07
CA MET A 617 12.41 28.27 3.91
C MET A 617 11.87 29.06 5.12
N TYR A 618 11.00 30.04 4.84
CA TYR A 618 10.39 30.91 5.84
C TYR A 618 8.89 31.04 5.61
N VAL A 619 8.15 31.27 6.68
CA VAL A 619 6.76 31.73 6.63
C VAL A 619 6.74 33.19 7.08
N VAL A 620 6.27 34.07 6.21
CA VAL A 620 6.12 35.49 6.48
C VAL A 620 4.65 35.81 6.62
N VAL A 621 4.27 36.38 7.73
CA VAL A 621 2.90 36.81 8.03
C VAL A 621 2.86 38.33 7.96
N VAL A 622 2.12 38.85 7.00
CA VAL A 622 1.90 40.30 6.81
C VAL A 622 0.43 40.57 7.06
N ASP A 623 0.14 41.41 8.05
CA ASP A 623 -1.22 41.79 8.45
C ASP A 623 -2.18 40.58 8.59
N GLY A 624 -1.67 39.50 9.20
CA GLY A 624 -2.41 38.26 9.46
C GLY A 624 -2.47 37.28 8.29
N LYS A 625 -1.92 37.63 7.10
CA LYS A 625 -1.84 36.71 5.95
C LYS A 625 -0.45 36.06 5.87
N ALA A 626 -0.42 34.71 5.87
CA ALA A 626 0.81 33.95 5.83
C ALA A 626 1.24 33.68 4.38
N THR A 627 2.53 33.89 4.07
CA THR A 627 3.15 33.59 2.78
C THR A 627 4.41 32.77 3.02
N LYS A 628 4.57 31.66 2.31
CA LYS A 628 5.78 30.82 2.35
C LYS A 628 6.80 31.34 1.33
N VAL A 629 8.03 31.56 1.74
CA VAL A 629 9.12 32.05 0.87
C VAL A 629 10.36 31.17 1.02
N VAL A 630 11.15 31.10 -0.04
CA VAL A 630 12.45 30.41 -0.05
C VAL A 630 13.55 31.43 -0.35
N VAL A 631 14.46 31.61 0.60
CA VAL A 631 15.66 32.46 0.44
C VAL A 631 16.79 31.57 -0.09
N ARG A 632 17.30 31.88 -1.26
CA ARG A 632 18.37 31.15 -1.94
C ARG A 632 19.73 31.79 -1.75
#